data_5e71c76cb6e7626e43435e6e63776b1b
#
_entry.id   5e71c76cb6e7626e43435e6e63776b1b
#
_cell.length_a   1.000
_cell.length_b   1.000
_cell.length_c   1.000
_cell.angle_alpha   90.00
_cell.angle_beta   90.00
_cell.angle_gamma   90.00
#
_symmetry.space_group_name_H-M   'P 1'
#
loop_
_entity.id
_entity.type
_entity.pdbx_description
1 polymer ?
#
loop_
_entity_poly.entity_id
_entity_poly.type
_entity_poly.pdbx_seq_one_letter_code
_entity_poly.pdbx_strand_id
1 'polypeptide(L)'
;MNYFSHYCEALLLYSMFRSLLYKLLTFLIFLLFVGNISTVSSESVFDWKYSAFDKYNTGFSPQTVISKDNVKNLELNWIYQFDSVEPLDDDIVPPEGIQTTPLIYQGIVYVATGYNEVYAIDAMDGSPLWSFKPDINDFKNTEVWAKRLAMRSLTIHEDAVYVQTSECSIYGLDLITGDVVFELPETCSNIPGNNGEYFSPFAPTFYNNLLITRAQGNAFGGRGYVSAYDLETKELVWHWFSSPPAGGELNWGYDEAKLGNILPFENDWGYTNYIAGGTSWGLVAIDEESETLFLLTGEPANQFDAALRPGPNLFSSSIVALDINSGTLKWYYQMSTHDINNNDPGWKVVYTTISVNDVDRKAIIAASKSNYLYVVDALTGDLIHKPIHFGPESYNLTNENTENQSDMYASQTKYVGEIFCPSQLGGVFAGMSVADNVAYIPSQNVCGTVLTRQLEYKGEVIDGYVYRLDLDRPTNGSIYAIDLSTSELKWQITIPDRIQSASLIVSADVLYSIDRSGIFYAIDIEDGTILNSIPFNSMGSAGPSIGADAKGSMMVVFPMGGGTLTGNNPGILVSMSVDESSESSYDYLLFAITLVSLIYATIVTRRRIKN
;
A
#
# COMPACT_ATOMS: atom_id res chain seq x y z
N MET A 1 73.33 -34.26 -43.83
CA MET A 1 72.31 -33.20 -43.99
C MET A 1 70.92 -33.53 -43.40
N ASN A 2 70.64 -34.73 -42.92
CA ASN A 2 69.26 -35.09 -42.43
C ASN A 2 69.00 -34.89 -40.91
N TYR A 3 69.99 -34.58 -40.11
CA TYR A 3 69.82 -34.38 -38.69
C TYR A 3 69.37 -32.96 -38.30
N PHE A 4 69.60 -31.96 -39.13
CA PHE A 4 69.22 -30.56 -38.88
C PHE A 4 67.71 -30.26 -39.16
N SER A 5 67.10 -31.03 -40.09
CA SER A 5 65.70 -30.84 -40.47
C SER A 5 64.73 -31.30 -39.34
N HIS A 6 65.01 -32.41 -38.69
CA HIS A 6 64.16 -32.91 -37.63
C HIS A 6 64.24 -32.08 -36.34
N TYR A 7 65.36 -31.38 -36.13
CA TYR A 7 65.45 -30.51 -34.92
C TYR A 7 64.69 -29.18 -35.11
N CYS A 8 64.57 -28.66 -36.31
CA CYS A 8 63.80 -27.47 -36.67
C CYS A 8 62.27 -27.76 -36.58
N GLU A 9 61.82 -28.93 -37.06
CA GLU A 9 60.41 -29.31 -36.95
C GLU A 9 59.98 -29.54 -35.50
N ALA A 10 60.83 -30.18 -34.66
CA ALA A 10 60.56 -30.36 -33.24
C ALA A 10 60.49 -29.02 -32.46
N LEU A 11 61.31 -28.04 -32.80
CA LEU A 11 61.28 -26.68 -32.20
C LEU A 11 60.07 -25.88 -32.63
N LEU A 12 59.62 -26.02 -33.88
CA LEU A 12 58.40 -25.38 -34.38
C LEU A 12 57.15 -25.99 -33.73
N LEU A 13 57.06 -27.32 -33.60
CA LEU A 13 55.97 -28.01 -32.89
C LEU A 13 55.93 -27.64 -31.41
N TYR A 14 57.09 -27.52 -30.74
CA TYR A 14 57.21 -27.09 -29.36
C TYR A 14 56.77 -25.64 -29.17
N SER A 15 57.11 -24.74 -30.07
CA SER A 15 56.70 -23.33 -30.08
C SER A 15 55.20 -23.20 -30.30
N MET A 16 54.62 -23.97 -31.24
CA MET A 16 53.19 -23.99 -31.50
C MET A 16 52.40 -24.54 -30.30
N PHE A 17 52.88 -25.64 -29.68
CA PHE A 17 52.27 -26.23 -28.52
C PHE A 17 52.28 -25.28 -27.30
N ARG A 18 53.39 -24.56 -27.10
CA ARG A 18 53.51 -23.56 -26.04
C ARG A 18 52.58 -22.36 -26.26
N SER A 19 52.42 -21.89 -27.50
CA SER A 19 51.50 -20.84 -27.87
C SER A 19 50.03 -21.25 -27.68
N LEU A 20 49.69 -22.51 -27.99
CA LEU A 20 48.36 -23.05 -27.80
C LEU A 20 48.02 -23.21 -26.31
N LEU A 21 48.99 -23.69 -25.52
CA LEU A 21 48.86 -23.82 -24.06
C LEU A 21 48.65 -22.45 -23.38
N TYR A 22 49.38 -21.42 -23.83
CA TYR A 22 49.19 -20.05 -23.32
C TYR A 22 47.81 -19.48 -23.68
N LYS A 23 47.31 -19.72 -24.87
CA LYS A 23 45.96 -19.31 -25.29
C LYS A 23 44.85 -20.05 -24.52
N LEU A 24 45.05 -21.34 -24.24
CA LEU A 24 44.15 -22.12 -23.43
C LEU A 24 44.15 -21.64 -21.96
N LEU A 25 45.31 -21.35 -21.40
CA LEU A 25 45.44 -20.84 -20.02
C LEU A 25 44.82 -19.44 -19.87
N THR A 26 45.06 -18.53 -20.84
CA THR A 26 44.42 -17.20 -20.86
C THR A 26 42.90 -17.31 -21.04
N PHE A 27 42.39 -18.25 -21.82
CA PHE A 27 40.98 -18.49 -22.00
C PHE A 27 40.33 -19.09 -20.72
N LEU A 28 41.03 -19.99 -20.03
CA LEU A 28 40.59 -20.53 -18.74
C LEU A 28 40.58 -19.46 -17.63
N ILE A 29 41.62 -18.60 -17.58
CA ILE A 29 41.67 -17.48 -16.64
C ILE A 29 40.56 -16.47 -16.96
N PHE A 30 40.28 -16.20 -18.24
CA PHE A 30 39.14 -15.35 -18.64
C PHE A 30 37.79 -15.96 -18.23
N LEU A 31 37.60 -17.29 -18.39
CA LEU A 31 36.40 -18.00 -17.92
C LEU A 31 36.25 -17.98 -16.39
N LEU A 32 37.39 -18.03 -15.65
CA LEU A 32 37.37 -17.92 -14.18
C LEU A 32 37.05 -16.46 -13.72
N PHE A 33 37.44 -15.45 -14.48
CA PHE A 33 37.08 -14.07 -14.21
C PHE A 33 35.64 -13.72 -14.60
N VAL A 34 35.11 -14.30 -15.69
CA VAL A 34 33.72 -14.13 -16.12
C VAL A 34 32.78 -14.90 -15.20
N GLY A 35 33.22 -16.01 -14.59
CA GLY A 35 32.45 -16.79 -13.61
C GLY A 35 32.28 -16.12 -12.22
N ASN A 36 33.01 -15.05 -11.95
CA ASN A 36 32.88 -14.26 -10.71
C ASN A 36 32.26 -12.86 -10.92
N ILE A 37 31.59 -12.63 -12.03
CA ILE A 37 30.66 -11.51 -12.12
C ILE A 37 29.49 -11.93 -11.22
N SER A 38 29.50 -11.46 -9.97
CA SER A 38 28.30 -11.38 -9.16
C SER A 38 27.25 -10.71 -10.04
N THR A 39 26.27 -11.47 -10.48
CA THR A 39 25.08 -10.89 -11.07
C THR A 39 24.51 -10.01 -9.96
N VAL A 40 24.76 -8.72 -10.02
CA VAL A 40 23.87 -7.75 -9.40
C VAL A 40 22.53 -8.10 -10.04
N SER A 41 21.65 -8.74 -9.28
CA SER A 41 20.29 -9.02 -9.70
C SER A 41 19.70 -7.65 -10.03
N SER A 42 19.56 -7.34 -11.31
CA SER A 42 18.74 -6.19 -11.71
C SER A 42 17.35 -6.48 -11.14
N GLU A 43 16.77 -5.52 -10.43
CA GLU A 43 15.36 -5.61 -10.06
C GLU A 43 14.59 -6.09 -11.28
N SER A 44 13.87 -7.20 -11.11
CA SER A 44 13.03 -7.72 -12.19
C SER A 44 11.91 -6.70 -12.38
N VAL A 45 11.56 -6.41 -13.62
CA VAL A 45 10.42 -5.52 -13.96
C VAL A 45 9.10 -6.04 -13.34
N PHE A 46 9.10 -7.26 -12.83
CA PHE A 46 7.96 -7.98 -12.28
C PHE A 46 8.00 -8.14 -10.74
N ASP A 47 8.95 -7.49 -10.07
CA ASP A 47 8.97 -7.46 -8.61
C ASP A 47 7.87 -6.54 -8.06
N TRP A 48 7.17 -7.00 -7.04
CA TRP A 48 6.15 -6.24 -6.31
C TRP A 48 6.71 -5.85 -4.94
N LYS A 49 7.48 -4.77 -4.90
CA LYS A 49 8.31 -4.38 -3.75
C LYS A 49 7.60 -3.50 -2.71
N TYR A 50 6.48 -2.89 -3.07
CA TYR A 50 5.71 -1.98 -2.23
C TYR A 50 4.26 -2.47 -2.13
N SER A 51 3.57 -2.17 -1.04
CA SER A 51 2.19 -2.61 -0.82
C SER A 51 1.19 -2.15 -1.90
N ALA A 52 1.54 -1.12 -2.67
CA ALA A 52 0.76 -0.64 -3.80
C ALA A 52 1.59 -0.61 -5.09
N PHE A 53 2.43 -1.62 -5.30
CA PHE A 53 3.35 -1.84 -6.41
C PHE A 53 4.58 -0.94 -6.35
N ASP A 54 4.42 0.37 -6.29
CA ASP A 54 5.49 1.36 -6.34
C ASP A 54 5.44 2.37 -5.17
N LYS A 55 6.49 3.18 -5.03
CA LYS A 55 6.60 4.24 -4.03
C LYS A 55 5.66 5.43 -4.24
N TYR A 56 4.95 5.45 -5.36
CA TYR A 56 3.97 6.44 -5.74
C TYR A 56 2.54 5.99 -5.41
N ASN A 57 2.39 4.75 -4.98
CA ASN A 57 1.13 4.10 -4.64
C ASN A 57 0.15 4.01 -5.83
N THR A 58 0.62 3.86 -7.06
CA THR A 58 -0.27 3.77 -8.22
C THR A 58 -1.17 2.53 -8.17
N GLY A 59 -0.69 1.43 -7.60
CA GLY A 59 -1.38 0.15 -7.65
C GLY A 59 -1.44 -0.42 -9.07
N PHE A 60 -0.50 -0.05 -9.93
CA PHE A 60 -0.44 -0.47 -11.32
C PHE A 60 0.86 -1.21 -11.63
N SER A 61 0.73 -2.45 -12.11
CA SER A 61 1.84 -3.25 -12.64
C SER A 61 1.83 -3.27 -14.17
N PRO A 62 2.92 -2.91 -14.84
CA PRO A 62 2.99 -2.86 -16.30
C PRO A 62 3.25 -4.23 -16.95
N GLN A 63 3.21 -5.34 -16.21
CA GLN A 63 3.36 -6.67 -16.79
C GLN A 63 2.24 -6.96 -17.82
N THR A 64 2.48 -7.83 -18.79
CA THR A 64 1.53 -8.16 -19.87
C THR A 64 1.28 -9.66 -20.03
N VAL A 65 1.86 -10.49 -19.16
CA VAL A 65 1.75 -11.96 -19.24
C VAL A 65 0.35 -12.42 -18.84
N ILE A 66 -0.18 -11.89 -17.73
CA ILE A 66 -1.56 -12.12 -17.32
C ILE A 66 -2.38 -10.91 -17.77
N SER A 67 -3.28 -11.12 -18.72
CA SER A 67 -4.08 -10.08 -19.37
C SER A 67 -5.55 -10.51 -19.48
N LYS A 68 -6.42 -9.64 -20.00
CA LYS A 68 -7.83 -9.98 -20.23
C LYS A 68 -8.05 -11.19 -21.15
N ASP A 69 -7.09 -11.51 -22.02
CA ASP A 69 -7.22 -12.62 -22.96
C ASP A 69 -7.08 -13.99 -22.25
N ASN A 70 -6.30 -14.07 -21.15
CA ASN A 70 -5.99 -15.33 -20.48
C ASN A 70 -6.39 -15.37 -18.99
N VAL A 71 -6.76 -14.28 -18.35
CA VAL A 71 -7.10 -14.23 -16.91
C VAL A 71 -8.25 -15.16 -16.52
N LYS A 72 -9.12 -15.52 -17.45
CA LYS A 72 -10.18 -16.53 -17.25
C LYS A 72 -9.61 -17.94 -17.02
N ASN A 73 -8.37 -18.19 -17.42
CA ASN A 73 -7.65 -19.45 -17.29
C ASN A 73 -6.74 -19.46 -16.05
N LEU A 74 -6.91 -18.53 -15.11
CA LEU A 74 -6.21 -18.58 -13.83
C LEU A 74 -6.55 -19.88 -13.09
N GLU A 75 -5.53 -20.64 -12.75
CA GLU A 75 -5.61 -21.88 -12.00
C GLU A 75 -4.85 -21.75 -10.68
N LEU A 76 -5.25 -22.53 -9.69
CA LEU A 76 -4.58 -22.60 -8.40
C LEU A 76 -3.17 -23.15 -8.58
N ASN A 77 -2.16 -22.37 -8.19
CA ASN A 77 -0.77 -22.80 -8.19
C ASN A 77 -0.44 -23.49 -6.86
N TRP A 78 -0.60 -22.79 -5.74
CA TRP A 78 -0.41 -23.33 -4.40
C TRP A 78 -1.24 -22.56 -3.36
N ILE A 79 -1.43 -23.20 -2.20
CA ILE A 79 -2.01 -22.57 -0.99
C ILE A 79 -1.03 -22.81 0.16
N TYR A 80 -0.71 -21.75 0.89
CA TYR A 80 -0.02 -21.82 2.17
C TYR A 80 -1.00 -21.51 3.30
N GLN A 81 -1.07 -22.36 4.33
CA GLN A 81 -1.87 -22.13 5.52
C GLN A 81 -0.96 -21.59 6.63
N PHE A 82 -1.33 -20.44 7.20
CA PHE A 82 -0.60 -19.84 8.32
C PHE A 82 -0.74 -20.70 9.58
N ASP A 83 0.20 -20.53 10.50
CA ASP A 83 0.15 -21.18 11.80
C ASP A 83 -1.06 -20.71 12.63
N SER A 84 -1.52 -21.58 13.52
CA SER A 84 -2.50 -21.19 14.53
C SER A 84 -1.87 -20.24 15.54
N VAL A 85 -2.59 -19.17 15.89
CA VAL A 85 -2.14 -18.24 16.91
C VAL A 85 -2.51 -18.76 18.30
N GLU A 86 -1.60 -18.66 19.24
CA GLU A 86 -1.87 -18.95 20.66
C GLU A 86 -2.97 -18.02 21.19
N PRO A 87 -3.74 -18.43 22.22
CA PRO A 87 -4.73 -17.56 22.84
C PRO A 87 -4.13 -16.23 23.28
N LEU A 88 -4.76 -15.16 22.87
CA LEU A 88 -4.38 -13.79 23.25
C LEU A 88 -4.89 -13.46 24.65
N ASP A 89 -4.24 -12.50 25.31
CA ASP A 89 -4.78 -11.90 26.53
C ASP A 89 -6.18 -11.30 26.27
N ASP A 90 -7.06 -11.35 27.26
CA ASP A 90 -8.47 -10.95 27.13
C ASP A 90 -8.64 -9.47 26.74
N ASP A 91 -7.63 -8.63 26.96
CA ASP A 91 -7.65 -7.19 26.66
C ASP A 91 -7.05 -6.86 25.27
N ILE A 92 -6.51 -7.83 24.53
CA ILE A 92 -6.04 -7.65 23.16
C ILE A 92 -7.21 -7.80 22.19
N VAL A 93 -7.40 -6.80 21.33
CA VAL A 93 -8.42 -6.84 20.28
C VAL A 93 -7.89 -7.63 19.09
N PRO A 94 -8.45 -8.82 18.81
CA PRO A 94 -7.98 -9.64 17.69
C PRO A 94 -8.18 -8.95 16.34
N PRO A 95 -7.36 -9.25 15.33
CA PRO A 95 -7.51 -8.67 14.00
C PRO A 95 -8.79 -9.10 13.30
N GLU A 96 -9.30 -8.25 12.42
CA GLU A 96 -10.47 -8.57 11.59
C GLU A 96 -10.13 -9.58 10.48
N GLY A 97 -8.89 -9.60 10.01
CA GLY A 97 -8.36 -10.45 8.95
C GLY A 97 -6.95 -10.04 8.55
N ILE A 98 -6.36 -10.73 7.57
CA ILE A 98 -5.06 -10.36 7.00
C ILE A 98 -5.27 -9.21 6.02
N GLN A 99 -4.74 -8.03 6.37
CA GLN A 99 -4.92 -6.79 5.59
C GLN A 99 -3.68 -6.38 4.80
N THR A 100 -2.59 -7.16 4.90
CA THR A 100 -1.32 -6.88 4.22
C THR A 100 -1.36 -7.40 2.79
N THR A 101 -1.22 -6.51 1.81
CA THR A 101 -0.91 -6.92 0.43
C THR A 101 0.46 -7.58 0.42
N PRO A 102 0.60 -8.82 -0.10
CA PRO A 102 1.87 -9.51 -0.14
C PRO A 102 2.90 -8.73 -0.98
N LEU A 103 4.18 -8.82 -0.63
CA LEU A 103 5.26 -8.36 -1.50
C LEU A 103 5.83 -9.58 -2.24
N ILE A 104 6.18 -9.42 -3.52
CA ILE A 104 6.86 -10.44 -4.31
C ILE A 104 8.18 -9.84 -4.77
N TYR A 105 9.28 -10.38 -4.25
CA TYR A 105 10.59 -9.84 -4.53
C TYR A 105 11.61 -10.95 -4.68
N GLN A 106 12.30 -10.98 -5.82
CA GLN A 106 13.32 -11.98 -6.14
C GLN A 106 12.85 -13.45 -5.98
N GLY A 107 11.59 -13.73 -6.34
CA GLY A 107 11.01 -15.07 -6.25
C GLY A 107 10.58 -15.50 -4.84
N ILE A 108 10.52 -14.57 -3.89
CA ILE A 108 10.04 -14.80 -2.53
C ILE A 108 8.80 -13.94 -2.28
N VAL A 109 7.79 -14.52 -1.65
CA VAL A 109 6.58 -13.81 -1.19
C VAL A 109 6.73 -13.47 0.29
N TYR A 110 6.65 -12.16 0.62
CA TYR A 110 6.63 -11.69 1.99
C TYR A 110 5.23 -11.21 2.35
N VAL A 111 4.70 -11.66 3.47
CA VAL A 111 3.36 -11.30 3.94
C VAL A 111 3.35 -11.21 5.45
N ALA A 112 2.54 -10.30 6.00
CA ALA A 112 2.31 -10.23 7.44
C ALA A 112 0.86 -10.56 7.76
N THR A 113 0.65 -11.35 8.83
CA THR A 113 -0.68 -11.61 9.38
C THR A 113 -1.15 -10.42 10.21
N GLY A 114 -2.45 -10.37 10.48
CA GLY A 114 -3.00 -9.38 11.41
C GLY A 114 -2.43 -9.49 12.84
N TYR A 115 -1.80 -10.61 13.17
CA TYR A 115 -1.13 -10.84 14.45
C TYR A 115 0.32 -10.33 14.49
N ASN A 116 0.72 -9.51 13.53
CA ASN A 116 2.07 -8.95 13.36
C ASN A 116 3.18 -9.97 13.05
N GLU A 117 2.82 -11.20 12.71
CA GLU A 117 3.76 -12.22 12.26
C GLU A 117 4.14 -11.98 10.81
N VAL A 118 5.41 -12.15 10.45
CA VAL A 118 5.92 -12.02 9.08
C VAL A 118 6.38 -13.38 8.58
N TYR A 119 6.01 -13.70 7.34
CA TYR A 119 6.37 -14.95 6.67
C TYR A 119 7.06 -14.65 5.35
N ALA A 120 8.11 -15.42 5.04
CA ALA A 120 8.70 -15.52 3.71
C ALA A 120 8.42 -16.91 3.14
N ILE A 121 7.92 -16.95 1.93
CA ILE A 121 7.41 -18.14 1.27
C ILE A 121 7.99 -18.20 -0.14
N ASP A 122 8.50 -19.36 -0.56
CA ASP A 122 8.96 -19.56 -1.93
C ASP A 122 7.81 -19.36 -2.91
N ALA A 123 7.96 -18.39 -3.82
CA ALA A 123 6.92 -18.03 -4.78
C ALA A 123 6.59 -19.17 -5.74
N MET A 124 7.53 -20.09 -6.00
CA MET A 124 7.37 -21.15 -6.97
C MET A 124 6.42 -22.27 -6.50
N ASP A 125 6.50 -22.65 -5.22
CA ASP A 125 5.78 -23.84 -4.71
C ASP A 125 5.03 -23.63 -3.39
N GLY A 126 5.10 -22.42 -2.81
CA GLY A 126 4.43 -22.09 -1.56
C GLY A 126 5.10 -22.67 -0.31
N SER A 127 6.34 -23.20 -0.41
CA SER A 127 7.06 -23.72 0.75
C SER A 127 7.54 -22.57 1.67
N PRO A 128 7.42 -22.71 3.02
CA PRO A 128 7.89 -21.69 3.93
C PRO A 128 9.42 -21.65 3.97
N LEU A 129 9.99 -20.45 3.90
CA LEU A 129 11.42 -20.21 4.02
C LEU A 129 11.78 -19.83 5.46
N TRP A 130 11.09 -18.84 6.02
CA TRP A 130 11.23 -18.42 7.40
C TRP A 130 9.97 -17.70 7.90
N SER A 131 9.87 -17.54 9.23
CA SER A 131 8.85 -16.72 9.86
C SER A 131 9.42 -15.96 11.06
N PHE A 132 8.93 -14.74 11.26
CA PHE A 132 9.20 -13.91 12.42
C PHE A 132 7.91 -13.71 13.20
N LYS A 133 7.95 -13.92 14.52
CA LYS A 133 6.80 -13.81 15.42
C LYS A 133 7.18 -12.91 16.60
N PRO A 134 6.74 -11.64 16.62
CA PRO A 134 6.98 -10.76 17.76
C PRO A 134 6.16 -11.21 18.97
N ASP A 135 6.61 -10.88 20.19
CA ASP A 135 5.80 -11.06 21.38
C ASP A 135 4.72 -9.98 21.47
N ILE A 136 3.51 -10.32 21.02
CA ILE A 136 2.38 -9.42 20.99
C ILE A 136 1.62 -9.31 22.31
N ASN A 137 1.99 -10.09 23.34
CA ASN A 137 1.34 -10.07 24.64
C ASN A 137 1.96 -9.03 25.59
N ASP A 138 3.12 -8.46 25.27
CA ASP A 138 3.82 -7.46 26.09
C ASP A 138 3.58 -6.03 25.59
N PHE A 139 2.33 -5.57 25.56
CA PHE A 139 1.97 -4.16 25.32
C PHE A 139 2.23 -3.35 26.60
N LYS A 140 3.46 -2.90 26.80
CA LYS A 140 3.94 -2.35 28.09
C LYS A 140 3.28 -1.05 28.53
N ASN A 141 2.77 -0.23 27.63
CA ASN A 141 2.38 1.15 27.93
C ASN A 141 1.03 1.57 27.32
N THR A 142 0.16 0.62 26.98
CA THR A 142 -1.11 0.91 26.33
C THR A 142 -2.30 0.47 27.20
N GLU A 143 -3.35 1.29 27.25
CA GLU A 143 -4.65 0.89 27.78
C GLU A 143 -5.38 -0.03 26.79
N VAL A 144 -6.46 -0.69 27.22
CA VAL A 144 -7.20 -1.73 26.49
C VAL A 144 -7.54 -1.39 25.04
N TRP A 145 -7.81 -0.12 24.74
CA TRP A 145 -8.27 0.29 23.42
C TRP A 145 -7.18 0.38 22.35
N ALA A 146 -5.92 0.60 22.76
CA ALA A 146 -4.79 0.66 21.84
C ALA A 146 -4.18 -0.71 21.53
N LYS A 147 -4.52 -1.73 22.32
CA LYS A 147 -4.10 -3.11 22.09
C LYS A 147 -4.83 -3.74 20.89
N ARG A 148 -4.91 -3.00 19.80
CA ARG A 148 -5.56 -3.44 18.57
C ARG A 148 -4.54 -4.03 17.61
N LEU A 149 -4.70 -5.31 17.30
CA LEU A 149 -3.86 -5.97 16.32
C LEU A 149 -4.33 -5.61 14.90
N ALA A 150 -3.41 -5.04 14.13
CA ALA A 150 -3.60 -4.79 12.72
C ALA A 150 -2.25 -4.71 12.01
N MET A 151 -2.18 -5.23 10.78
CA MET A 151 -1.05 -5.07 9.90
C MET A 151 -1.56 -4.90 8.47
N ARG A 152 -1.14 -3.79 7.82
CA ARG A 152 -1.64 -3.41 6.50
C ARG A 152 -0.58 -3.30 5.43
N SER A 153 0.70 -3.20 5.82
CA SER A 153 1.78 -3.10 4.87
C SER A 153 3.09 -3.67 5.40
N LEU A 154 3.93 -4.08 4.49
CA LEU A 154 5.37 -4.31 4.66
C LEU A 154 6.12 -3.35 3.73
N THR A 155 7.40 -3.13 3.98
CA THR A 155 8.28 -2.34 3.10
C THR A 155 9.60 -3.07 2.94
N ILE A 156 10.06 -3.27 1.70
CA ILE A 156 11.42 -3.73 1.42
C ILE A 156 12.30 -2.51 1.23
N HIS A 157 13.40 -2.47 1.97
CA HIS A 157 14.44 -1.47 1.83
C HIS A 157 15.80 -2.15 1.91
N GLU A 158 16.67 -1.94 0.92
CA GLU A 158 17.91 -2.67 0.75
C GLU A 158 17.73 -4.20 0.86
N ASP A 159 18.44 -4.87 1.74
CA ASP A 159 18.42 -6.31 1.92
C ASP A 159 17.49 -6.78 3.07
N ALA A 160 16.55 -5.93 3.51
CA ALA A 160 15.64 -6.25 4.60
C ALA A 160 14.17 -5.94 4.27
N VAL A 161 13.26 -6.75 4.81
CA VAL A 161 11.83 -6.45 4.89
C VAL A 161 11.52 -5.86 6.26
N TYR A 162 10.86 -4.70 6.25
CA TYR A 162 10.52 -3.96 7.45
C TYR A 162 9.05 -4.11 7.82
N VAL A 163 8.82 -4.32 9.10
CA VAL A 163 7.51 -4.38 9.74
C VAL A 163 7.48 -3.40 10.90
N GLN A 164 6.35 -2.72 11.09
CA GLN A 164 6.08 -1.95 12.30
C GLN A 164 4.93 -2.63 13.04
N THR A 165 5.17 -3.13 14.22
CA THR A 165 4.19 -3.88 15.00
C THR A 165 3.12 -2.95 15.58
N SER A 166 2.02 -3.52 16.06
CA SER A 166 0.91 -2.73 16.58
C SER A 166 1.29 -1.84 17.76
N GLU A 167 2.28 -2.25 18.58
CA GLU A 167 2.85 -1.43 19.65
C GLU A 167 3.90 -0.42 19.16
N CYS A 168 4.01 -0.22 17.84
CA CYS A 168 4.91 0.73 17.19
C CYS A 168 6.41 0.42 17.28
N SER A 169 6.80 -0.82 17.51
CA SER A 169 8.19 -1.25 17.35
C SER A 169 8.46 -1.59 15.87
N ILE A 170 9.62 -1.19 15.36
CA ILE A 170 10.02 -1.42 13.98
C ILE A 170 11.12 -2.46 13.95
N TYR A 171 10.93 -3.50 13.15
CA TYR A 171 11.91 -4.53 12.89
C TYR A 171 12.27 -4.56 11.41
N GLY A 172 13.56 -4.64 11.09
CA GLY A 172 14.08 -5.00 9.77
C GLY A 172 14.57 -6.44 9.83
N LEU A 173 14.03 -7.27 8.95
CA LEU A 173 14.32 -8.71 8.88
C LEU A 173 15.10 -8.98 7.60
N ASP A 174 16.23 -9.66 7.70
CA ASP A 174 17.01 -10.08 6.54
C ASP A 174 16.12 -10.87 5.56
N LEU A 175 16.15 -10.50 4.28
CA LEU A 175 15.27 -11.06 3.26
C LEU A 175 15.40 -12.58 3.12
N ILE A 176 16.61 -13.14 3.34
CA ILE A 176 16.91 -14.55 3.09
C ILE A 176 16.75 -15.39 4.36
N THR A 177 17.20 -14.87 5.52
CA THR A 177 17.26 -15.66 6.77
C THR A 177 16.12 -15.34 7.74
N GLY A 178 15.50 -14.16 7.63
CA GLY A 178 14.51 -13.68 8.60
C GLY A 178 15.10 -13.19 9.91
N ASP A 179 16.44 -13.15 10.03
CA ASP A 179 17.10 -12.64 11.22
C ASP A 179 16.83 -11.14 11.40
N VAL A 180 16.67 -10.69 12.65
CA VAL A 180 16.49 -9.27 12.96
C VAL A 180 17.82 -8.55 12.75
N VAL A 181 17.89 -7.70 11.71
CA VAL A 181 19.06 -6.87 11.38
C VAL A 181 18.89 -5.41 11.80
N PHE A 182 17.66 -4.99 12.05
CA PHE A 182 17.34 -3.64 12.54
C PHE A 182 16.21 -3.72 13.57
N GLU A 183 16.30 -2.90 14.62
CA GLU A 183 15.25 -2.74 15.62
C GLU A 183 15.20 -1.28 16.10
N LEU A 184 13.99 -0.71 16.12
CA LEU A 184 13.70 0.62 16.69
C LEU A 184 12.42 0.49 17.53
N PRO A 185 12.54 0.38 18.86
CA PRO A 185 11.38 0.14 19.72
C PRO A 185 10.54 1.40 19.94
N GLU A 186 9.27 1.21 20.26
CA GLU A 186 8.37 2.18 20.87
C GLU A 186 8.28 3.55 20.15
N THR A 187 8.25 3.57 18.82
CA THR A 187 8.27 4.83 18.04
C THR A 187 7.07 5.74 18.28
N CYS A 188 6.00 5.25 18.88
CA CYS A 188 4.82 6.04 19.25
C CYS A 188 4.73 6.37 20.75
N SER A 189 5.74 5.99 21.52
CA SER A 189 5.85 6.37 22.94
C SER A 189 6.38 7.80 23.06
N ASN A 190 5.93 8.50 24.12
CA ASN A 190 6.42 9.84 24.44
C ASN A 190 6.24 10.90 23.33
N ILE A 191 5.21 10.77 22.51
CA ILE A 191 4.87 11.82 21.52
C ILE A 191 4.49 13.11 22.25
N PRO A 192 5.17 14.25 21.98
CA PRO A 192 4.95 15.50 22.69
C PRO A 192 3.49 15.97 22.59
N GLY A 193 2.89 16.33 23.71
CA GLY A 193 1.52 16.85 23.79
C GLY A 193 0.44 15.83 23.48
N ASN A 194 0.76 14.53 23.51
CA ASN A 194 -0.20 13.46 23.36
C ASN A 194 -0.76 13.01 24.71
N ASN A 195 -2.09 12.82 24.78
CA ASN A 195 -2.81 12.25 25.93
C ASN A 195 -3.57 10.98 25.58
N GLY A 196 -3.52 10.57 24.32
CA GLY A 196 -4.24 9.40 23.82
C GLY A 196 -3.31 8.22 23.56
N GLU A 197 -3.84 7.27 22.86
CA GLU A 197 -3.21 5.98 22.61
C GLU A 197 -3.01 5.76 21.11
N TYR A 198 -2.00 4.96 20.77
CA TYR A 198 -1.63 4.65 19.41
C TYR A 198 -1.56 3.15 19.16
N PHE A 199 -1.76 2.78 17.92
CA PHE A 199 -1.32 1.52 17.34
C PHE A 199 -0.83 1.77 15.90
N SER A 200 0.10 0.98 15.40
CA SER A 200 0.61 1.17 14.05
C SER A 200 0.24 0.00 13.13
N PRO A 201 -0.59 0.23 12.11
CA PRO A 201 -0.92 -0.79 11.12
C PRO A 201 -0.05 -0.73 9.86
N PHE A 202 0.87 0.24 9.73
CA PHE A 202 1.64 0.46 8.50
C PHE A 202 3.14 0.40 8.76
N ALA A 203 3.86 -0.28 7.87
CA ALA A 203 5.31 -0.31 7.87
C ALA A 203 5.92 1.09 7.63
N PRO A 204 7.18 1.32 8.05
CA PRO A 204 7.88 2.56 7.79
C PRO A 204 8.12 2.78 6.30
N THR A 205 8.37 4.02 5.93
CA THR A 205 8.76 4.43 4.58
C THR A 205 10.18 4.97 4.62
N PHE A 206 10.95 4.77 3.55
CA PHE A 206 12.36 5.14 3.51
C PHE A 206 12.63 6.18 2.43
N TYR A 207 13.51 7.12 2.77
CA TYR A 207 14.06 8.09 1.83
C TYR A 207 15.50 8.43 2.22
N ASN A 208 16.47 8.10 1.37
CA ASN A 208 17.88 8.19 1.70
C ASN A 208 18.19 7.49 3.05
N ASN A 209 18.80 8.19 4.00
CA ASN A 209 19.08 7.70 5.35
C ASN A 209 17.94 7.97 6.36
N LEU A 210 16.74 8.30 5.90
CA LEU A 210 15.59 8.56 6.76
C LEU A 210 14.62 7.39 6.78
N LEU A 211 14.25 6.95 7.99
CA LEU A 211 13.13 6.08 8.28
C LEU A 211 11.96 6.93 8.75
N ILE A 212 10.87 6.93 8.01
CA ILE A 212 9.67 7.74 8.29
C ILE A 212 8.57 6.85 8.83
N THR A 213 8.07 7.17 10.01
CA THR A 213 7.03 6.41 10.70
C THR A 213 5.89 7.29 11.17
N ARG A 214 4.76 6.65 11.45
CA ARG A 214 3.51 7.24 11.91
C ARG A 214 2.69 6.21 12.65
N ALA A 215 1.68 6.64 13.39
CA ALA A 215 0.74 5.74 14.05
C ALA A 215 -0.69 6.22 13.91
N GLN A 216 -1.63 5.31 14.09
CA GLN A 216 -3.06 5.57 14.13
C GLN A 216 -3.52 5.70 15.58
N GLY A 217 -4.47 6.60 15.86
CA GLY A 217 -4.97 6.84 17.20
C GLY A 217 -6.13 7.84 17.24
N ASN A 218 -6.72 8.19 16.08
CA ASN A 218 -7.78 9.21 16.01
C ASN A 218 -8.89 9.00 17.04
N ALA A 219 -9.54 7.84 17.01
CA ALA A 219 -10.66 7.52 17.89
C ALA A 219 -10.24 7.32 19.36
N PHE A 220 -8.93 7.22 19.64
CA PHE A 220 -8.39 6.94 20.97
C PHE A 220 -7.68 8.16 21.58
N GLY A 221 -7.92 9.35 21.02
CA GLY A 221 -7.34 10.59 21.52
C GLY A 221 -5.87 10.77 21.15
N GLY A 222 -5.33 10.02 20.18
CA GLY A 222 -3.97 10.15 19.70
C GLY A 222 -3.77 11.44 18.92
N ARG A 223 -2.72 12.21 19.26
CA ARG A 223 -2.29 13.38 18.51
C ARG A 223 -1.69 12.94 17.17
N GLY A 224 -2.22 13.45 16.05
CA GLY A 224 -1.67 13.12 14.74
C GLY A 224 -0.23 13.58 14.55
N TYR A 225 0.65 12.68 14.12
CA TYR A 225 2.06 12.96 13.88
C TYR A 225 2.66 12.13 12.76
N VAL A 226 3.79 12.60 12.24
CA VAL A 226 4.75 11.88 11.42
C VAL A 226 6.14 12.16 11.97
N SER A 227 6.99 11.15 12.04
CA SER A 227 8.35 11.24 12.56
C SER A 227 9.34 10.69 11.57
N ALA A 228 10.51 11.29 11.47
CA ALA A 228 11.64 10.72 10.75
C ALA A 228 12.81 10.47 11.71
N TYR A 229 13.41 9.32 11.57
CA TYR A 229 14.58 8.87 12.30
C TYR A 229 15.72 8.68 11.31
N ASP A 230 16.93 8.96 11.75
CA ASP A 230 18.15 8.57 11.04
C ASP A 230 18.32 7.05 11.13
N LEU A 231 18.49 6.40 9.98
CA LEU A 231 18.51 4.94 9.88
C LEU A 231 19.74 4.32 10.56
N GLU A 232 20.89 5.02 10.54
CA GLU A 232 22.14 4.54 11.13
C GLU A 232 22.19 4.78 12.64
N THR A 233 21.89 6.01 13.08
CA THR A 233 21.97 6.40 14.51
C THR A 233 20.72 6.05 15.30
N LYS A 234 19.60 5.83 14.62
CA LYS A 234 18.27 5.63 15.21
C LYS A 234 17.77 6.83 16.01
N GLU A 235 18.40 7.97 15.83
CA GLU A 235 17.98 9.21 16.49
C GLU A 235 16.84 9.90 15.72
N LEU A 236 15.95 10.56 16.48
CA LEU A 236 14.89 11.36 15.89
C LEU A 236 15.48 12.57 15.17
N VAL A 237 15.15 12.72 13.88
CA VAL A 237 15.55 13.88 13.05
C VAL A 237 14.51 14.98 13.13
N TRP A 238 13.24 14.64 12.92
CA TRP A 238 12.13 15.59 13.00
C TRP A 238 10.80 14.91 13.35
N HIS A 239 9.89 15.71 13.94
CA HIS A 239 8.46 15.47 14.02
C HIS A 239 7.70 16.52 13.21
N TRP A 240 6.58 16.10 12.64
CA TRP A 240 5.51 16.98 12.19
C TRP A 240 4.20 16.53 12.86
N PHE A 241 3.34 17.48 13.24
CA PHE A 241 2.06 17.18 13.90
C PHE A 241 0.90 17.74 13.09
N SER A 242 -0.17 16.99 12.94
CA SER A 242 -1.39 17.41 12.24
C SER A 242 -2.42 18.07 13.15
N SER A 243 -2.22 18.02 14.47
CA SER A 243 -3.11 18.61 15.47
C SER A 243 -2.31 19.25 16.62
N PRO A 244 -2.86 20.24 17.33
CA PRO A 244 -2.18 20.87 18.46
C PRO A 244 -1.99 19.90 19.63
N PRO A 245 -1.17 20.25 20.61
CA PRO A 245 -1.04 19.47 21.85
C PRO A 245 -2.33 19.52 22.65
N ALA A 246 -2.59 18.48 23.44
CA ALA A 246 -3.68 18.47 24.39
C ALA A 246 -3.55 19.62 25.38
N GLY A 247 -4.69 20.26 25.72
CA GLY A 247 -4.73 21.46 26.58
C GLY A 247 -4.88 22.76 25.83
N GLY A 248 -4.88 22.74 24.49
CA GLY A 248 -5.25 23.88 23.65
C GLY A 248 -4.29 25.05 23.69
N GLU A 249 -3.04 24.86 24.05
CA GLU A 249 -2.05 25.89 23.91
C GLU A 249 -1.84 26.21 22.43
N LEU A 250 -1.85 27.50 22.05
CA LEU A 250 -1.56 27.97 20.69
C LEU A 250 -0.15 27.55 20.22
N ASN A 251 0.71 27.21 21.15
CA ASN A 251 2.01 26.68 20.89
C ASN A 251 1.89 25.18 20.58
N TRP A 252 1.84 24.84 19.33
CA TRP A 252 1.77 23.46 18.83
C TRP A 252 2.97 22.59 19.25
N GLY A 253 3.89 23.16 20.05
CA GLY A 253 5.11 22.45 20.46
C GLY A 253 6.06 22.24 19.28
N TYR A 254 5.84 23.00 18.20
CA TYR A 254 6.76 23.08 17.10
C TYR A 254 7.58 24.37 17.16
N ASP A 255 8.68 24.29 16.56
CA ASP A 255 9.28 25.42 15.90
C ASP A 255 8.28 25.97 14.87
N GLU A 256 7.87 27.22 14.96
CA GLU A 256 6.96 27.90 14.00
C GLU A 256 7.46 27.71 12.55
N ALA A 257 8.76 27.51 12.37
CA ALA A 257 9.39 27.18 11.11
C ALA A 257 8.80 25.93 10.43
N LYS A 258 8.25 24.96 11.17
CA LYS A 258 7.71 23.72 10.59
C LYS A 258 6.31 23.85 10.01
N LEU A 259 5.61 24.90 10.33
CA LEU A 259 4.33 25.25 9.69
C LEU A 259 4.53 26.08 8.40
N GLY A 260 5.77 26.43 8.07
CA GLY A 260 6.05 27.33 6.96
C GLY A 260 5.39 28.69 7.18
N ASN A 261 4.69 29.19 6.16
CA ASN A 261 3.91 30.44 6.25
C ASN A 261 2.43 30.21 6.60
N ILE A 262 2.06 28.98 6.98
CA ILE A 262 0.67 28.59 7.23
C ILE A 262 0.45 28.64 8.75
N LEU A 263 -0.43 29.54 9.19
CA LEU A 263 -0.82 29.63 10.58
C LEU A 263 -2.21 28.99 10.77
N PRO A 264 -2.38 28.10 11.76
CA PRO A 264 -3.69 27.63 12.17
C PRO A 264 -4.59 28.81 12.59
N PHE A 265 -5.90 28.63 12.44
CA PHE A 265 -6.85 29.62 12.93
C PHE A 265 -6.75 29.76 14.46
N GLU A 266 -6.89 30.99 14.96
CA GLU A 266 -7.03 31.18 16.39
C GLU A 266 -8.26 30.41 16.92
N ASN A 267 -8.06 29.63 18.00
CA ASN A 267 -9.10 28.77 18.59
C ASN A 267 -9.68 27.69 17.65
N ASP A 268 -8.92 27.24 16.67
CA ASP A 268 -9.36 26.21 15.71
C ASP A 268 -9.84 24.92 16.41
N TRP A 269 -9.07 24.43 17.38
CA TRP A 269 -9.34 23.20 18.10
C TRP A 269 -9.99 23.41 19.48
N GLY A 270 -10.25 24.64 19.90
CA GLY A 270 -10.72 24.94 21.24
C GLY A 270 -9.67 24.70 22.33
N TYR A 271 -10.08 24.78 23.58
CA TYR A 271 -9.21 24.64 24.75
C TYR A 271 -9.63 23.43 25.59
N THR A 272 -9.39 22.23 25.12
CA THR A 272 -9.75 21.01 25.86
C THR A 272 -8.59 20.03 25.97
N ASN A 273 -8.62 19.21 27.03
CA ASN A 273 -7.68 18.10 27.18
C ASN A 273 -7.95 16.93 26.22
N TYR A 274 -8.96 17.04 25.36
CA TYR A 274 -9.43 16.01 24.44
C TYR A 274 -9.12 16.33 22.97
N ILE A 275 -8.22 17.27 22.72
CA ILE A 275 -7.78 17.57 21.36
C ILE A 275 -6.94 16.40 20.84
N ALA A 276 -7.35 15.85 19.72
CA ALA A 276 -6.68 14.73 19.13
C ALA A 276 -7.15 14.50 17.68
N GLY A 277 -6.62 13.48 17.05
CA GLY A 277 -6.97 13.13 15.69
C GLY A 277 -6.02 13.67 14.65
N GLY A 278 -6.41 13.57 13.39
CA GLY A 278 -5.54 13.90 12.27
C GLY A 278 -4.39 12.91 12.09
N THR A 279 -4.43 11.72 12.68
CA THR A 279 -3.35 10.74 12.53
C THR A 279 -3.26 10.24 11.10
N SER A 280 -2.06 9.99 10.60
CA SER A 280 -1.86 9.42 9.28
C SER A 280 -2.01 7.90 9.33
N TRP A 281 -3.07 7.38 8.73
CA TRP A 281 -3.42 5.97 8.79
C TRP A 281 -3.39 5.23 7.44
N GLY A 282 -2.76 5.86 6.42
CA GLY A 282 -2.65 5.34 5.07
C GLY A 282 -1.21 5.23 4.55
N LEU A 283 -1.05 4.72 3.34
CA LEU A 283 0.21 4.72 2.62
C LEU A 283 0.58 6.16 2.23
N VAL A 284 1.86 6.48 2.30
CA VAL A 284 2.43 7.76 1.88
C VAL A 284 3.11 7.63 0.52
N ALA A 285 3.22 8.73 -0.22
CA ALA A 285 3.94 8.77 -1.49
C ALA A 285 5.09 9.78 -1.42
N ILE A 286 6.13 9.57 -2.24
CA ILE A 286 7.32 10.41 -2.24
C ILE A 286 7.60 10.91 -3.65
N ASP A 287 7.76 12.22 -3.83
CA ASP A 287 8.42 12.83 -4.99
C ASP A 287 9.87 13.12 -4.65
N GLU A 288 10.78 12.30 -5.15
CA GLU A 288 12.22 12.46 -4.91
C GLU A 288 12.80 13.71 -5.58
N GLU A 289 12.22 14.15 -6.71
CA GLU A 289 12.70 15.32 -7.45
C GLU A 289 12.43 16.62 -6.67
N SER A 290 11.24 16.73 -6.08
CA SER A 290 10.88 17.90 -5.25
C SER A 290 11.15 17.68 -3.76
N GLU A 291 11.73 16.55 -3.37
CA GLU A 291 11.97 16.16 -1.97
C GLU A 291 10.72 16.32 -1.11
N THR A 292 9.60 15.76 -1.59
CA THR A 292 8.29 15.95 -0.95
C THR A 292 7.68 14.62 -0.52
N LEU A 293 7.27 14.57 0.73
CA LEU A 293 6.45 13.50 1.30
C LEU A 293 4.98 13.92 1.25
N PHE A 294 4.15 13.10 0.60
CA PHE A 294 2.70 13.27 0.56
C PHE A 294 2.03 12.27 1.47
N LEU A 295 1.09 12.73 2.28
CA LEU A 295 0.34 11.89 3.19
C LEU A 295 -1.11 12.37 3.32
N LEU A 296 -1.95 11.50 3.90
CA LEU A 296 -3.32 11.80 4.26
C LEU A 296 -3.45 11.80 5.78
N THR A 297 -4.21 12.76 6.29
CA THR A 297 -4.56 12.83 7.71
C THR A 297 -6.00 12.42 7.92
N GLY A 298 -6.27 11.70 8.99
CA GLY A 298 -7.61 11.22 9.34
C GLY A 298 -8.48 12.28 10.01
N GLU A 299 -9.63 11.85 10.48
CA GLU A 299 -10.63 12.69 11.14
C GLU A 299 -10.10 13.30 12.46
N PRO A 300 -10.68 14.44 12.91
CA PRO A 300 -10.40 14.98 14.22
C PRO A 300 -11.11 14.18 15.32
N ALA A 301 -10.49 14.04 16.49
CA ALA A 301 -11.15 13.45 17.64
C ALA A 301 -12.20 14.37 18.23
N ASN A 302 -12.90 13.86 19.00
CA ASN A 302 -14.29 13.50 19.25
C ASN A 302 -15.12 13.41 17.97
N GLN A 303 -15.11 12.24 17.37
CA GLN A 303 -16.03 11.93 16.28
C GLN A 303 -17.46 12.23 16.71
N PHE A 304 -18.27 12.77 15.82
CA PHE A 304 -19.69 13.09 16.00
C PHE A 304 -20.01 14.21 17.01
N ASP A 305 -19.03 14.78 17.71
CA ASP A 305 -19.22 15.93 18.59
C ASP A 305 -18.13 16.98 18.35
N ALA A 306 -18.52 18.06 17.71
CA ALA A 306 -17.64 19.16 17.41
C ALA A 306 -17.76 20.37 18.36
N ALA A 307 -18.59 20.27 19.40
CA ALA A 307 -18.83 21.38 20.31
C ALA A 307 -17.56 21.90 20.99
N LEU A 308 -16.57 21.04 21.18
CA LEU A 308 -15.31 21.38 21.85
C LEU A 308 -14.18 21.80 20.89
N ARG A 309 -14.38 21.71 19.57
CA ARG A 309 -13.40 22.03 18.53
C ARG A 309 -14.01 22.92 17.44
N PRO A 310 -14.17 24.23 17.72
CA PRO A 310 -15.07 25.11 16.98
C PRO A 310 -14.62 25.51 15.57
N GLY A 311 -13.38 25.30 15.20
CA GLY A 311 -12.84 25.71 13.91
C GLY A 311 -12.77 24.60 12.86
N PRO A 312 -12.06 24.81 11.75
CA PRO A 312 -11.87 23.84 10.67
C PRO A 312 -11.10 22.58 11.08
N ASN A 313 -10.39 22.60 12.19
CA ASN A 313 -9.57 21.53 12.75
C ASN A 313 -8.39 21.14 11.83
N LEU A 314 -7.57 22.13 11.49
CA LEU A 314 -6.37 21.92 10.70
C LEU A 314 -5.32 21.11 11.49
N PHE A 315 -4.66 20.14 10.90
CA PHE A 315 -4.73 19.66 9.51
C PHE A 315 -5.40 18.28 9.42
N SER A 316 -6.54 18.07 10.06
CA SER A 316 -7.30 16.82 9.95
C SER A 316 -7.98 16.73 8.59
N SER A 317 -8.34 15.50 8.18
CA SER A 317 -9.06 15.17 6.94
C SER A 317 -8.45 15.86 5.69
N SER A 318 -7.12 15.84 5.59
CA SER A 318 -6.36 16.63 4.62
C SER A 318 -5.38 15.81 3.80
N ILE A 319 -5.09 16.29 2.59
CA ILE A 319 -3.88 15.97 1.85
C ILE A 319 -2.80 16.92 2.34
N VAL A 320 -1.64 16.40 2.69
CA VAL A 320 -0.52 17.18 3.26
C VAL A 320 0.75 16.87 2.50
N ALA A 321 1.51 17.93 2.17
CA ALA A 321 2.83 17.86 1.58
C ALA A 321 3.89 18.42 2.54
N LEU A 322 4.86 17.59 2.89
CA LEU A 322 5.97 17.96 3.77
C LEU A 322 7.28 17.94 2.99
N ASP A 323 8.17 18.85 3.33
CA ASP A 323 9.58 18.68 2.99
C ASP A 323 10.12 17.44 3.70
N ILE A 324 10.61 16.47 2.94
CA ILE A 324 10.93 15.15 3.48
C ILE A 324 12.17 15.17 4.40
N ASN A 325 13.09 16.12 4.19
CA ASN A 325 14.33 16.22 4.95
C ASN A 325 14.12 16.92 6.31
N SER A 326 13.18 17.86 6.38
CA SER A 326 12.96 18.70 7.55
C SER A 326 11.61 18.50 8.26
N GLY A 327 10.66 17.85 7.62
CA GLY A 327 9.29 17.76 8.10
C GLY A 327 8.52 19.09 8.02
N THR A 328 9.03 20.09 7.28
CA THR A 328 8.35 21.39 7.14
C THR A 328 7.17 21.28 6.18
N LEU A 329 6.03 21.84 6.59
CA LEU A 329 4.82 21.87 5.76
C LEU A 329 5.05 22.75 4.52
N LYS A 330 4.89 22.15 3.32
CA LYS A 330 4.95 22.86 2.03
C LYS A 330 3.58 23.41 1.66
N TRP A 331 2.57 22.55 1.71
CA TRP A 331 1.18 22.89 1.46
C TRP A 331 0.22 21.84 2.04
N TYR A 332 -1.05 22.16 2.13
CA TYR A 332 -2.12 21.23 2.46
C TYR A 332 -3.38 21.55 1.65
N TYR A 333 -4.25 20.54 1.50
CA TYR A 333 -5.61 20.69 1.00
C TYR A 333 -6.56 19.94 1.93
N GLN A 334 -7.41 20.66 2.65
CA GLN A 334 -8.39 20.05 3.56
C GLN A 334 -9.61 19.56 2.77
N MET A 335 -9.82 18.25 2.73
CA MET A 335 -10.91 17.61 1.98
C MET A 335 -12.24 17.70 2.71
N SER A 336 -12.24 17.63 4.03
CA SER A 336 -13.43 17.77 4.87
C SER A 336 -13.13 18.71 6.02
N THR A 337 -13.70 19.91 5.96
CA THR A 337 -13.56 20.93 7.00
C THR A 337 -14.48 20.60 8.16
N HIS A 338 -13.98 20.68 9.41
CA HIS A 338 -14.77 20.45 10.61
C HIS A 338 -15.51 19.10 10.57
N ASP A 339 -14.77 18.04 10.24
CA ASP A 339 -15.35 16.72 10.04
C ASP A 339 -16.00 16.18 11.32
N ILE A 340 -17.30 15.93 11.27
CA ILE A 340 -18.11 15.36 12.36
C ILE A 340 -18.67 13.99 12.04
N ASN A 341 -18.37 13.44 10.86
CA ASN A 341 -18.95 12.19 10.37
C ASN A 341 -17.90 11.13 10.03
N ASN A 342 -16.62 11.37 10.31
CA ASN A 342 -15.57 10.48 9.88
C ASN A 342 -15.52 10.38 8.33
N ASN A 343 -15.52 11.53 7.65
CA ASN A 343 -15.43 11.66 6.19
C ASN A 343 -13.98 11.73 5.68
N ASP A 344 -13.03 11.33 6.51
CA ASP A 344 -11.62 11.33 6.22
C ASP A 344 -11.27 10.51 4.97
N PRO A 345 -10.05 10.68 4.41
CA PRO A 345 -9.63 9.96 3.21
C PRO A 345 -9.46 8.46 3.43
N GLY A 346 -9.47 7.73 2.32
CA GLY A 346 -9.13 6.31 2.28
C GLY A 346 -7.64 6.03 2.56
N TRP A 347 -7.24 4.76 2.47
CA TRP A 347 -5.93 4.29 2.93
C TRP A 347 -4.72 4.79 2.15
N LYS A 348 -4.91 5.46 1.03
CA LYS A 348 -3.77 5.67 0.14
C LYS A 348 -3.87 7.01 -0.59
N VAL A 349 -2.76 7.76 -0.56
CA VAL A 349 -2.51 8.86 -1.48
C VAL A 349 -1.76 8.33 -2.69
N VAL A 350 -2.16 8.75 -3.88
CA VAL A 350 -1.46 8.40 -5.13
C VAL A 350 -0.76 9.64 -5.68
N TYR A 351 0.53 9.50 -6.01
CA TYR A 351 1.28 10.49 -6.76
C TYR A 351 1.52 9.97 -8.17
N THR A 352 1.16 10.75 -9.19
CA THR A 352 1.32 10.35 -10.59
C THR A 352 1.36 11.56 -11.51
N THR A 353 1.69 11.33 -12.77
CA THR A 353 1.52 12.33 -13.83
C THR A 353 0.22 12.04 -14.56
N ILE A 354 -0.62 13.07 -14.71
CA ILE A 354 -1.86 13.02 -15.48
C ILE A 354 -1.79 14.00 -16.64
N SER A 355 -2.45 13.67 -17.76
CA SER A 355 -2.56 14.56 -18.90
C SER A 355 -3.92 15.28 -18.89
N VAL A 356 -3.92 16.59 -18.81
CA VAL A 356 -5.11 17.43 -18.80
C VAL A 356 -4.99 18.49 -19.89
N ASN A 357 -5.88 18.49 -20.88
CA ASN A 357 -5.81 19.36 -22.06
C ASN A 357 -4.44 19.28 -22.78
N ASP A 358 -3.95 18.07 -22.98
CA ASP A 358 -2.65 17.76 -23.62
C ASP A 358 -1.43 18.34 -22.85
N VAL A 359 -1.59 18.64 -21.57
CA VAL A 359 -0.52 19.10 -20.68
C VAL A 359 -0.34 18.10 -19.55
N ASP A 360 0.88 17.55 -19.44
CA ASP A 360 1.25 16.67 -18.33
C ASP A 360 1.43 17.46 -17.05
N ARG A 361 0.78 16.99 -15.98
CA ARG A 361 0.82 17.58 -14.64
C ARG A 361 1.14 16.52 -13.59
N LYS A 362 2.08 16.81 -12.71
CA LYS A 362 2.29 16.03 -11.49
C LYS A 362 1.10 16.25 -10.56
N ALA A 363 0.41 15.20 -10.20
CA ALA A 363 -0.83 15.26 -9.43
C ALA A 363 -0.79 14.34 -8.20
N ILE A 364 -1.46 14.79 -7.15
CA ILE A 364 -1.85 13.98 -6.01
C ILE A 364 -3.33 13.65 -6.14
N ILE A 365 -3.64 12.36 -6.01
CA ILE A 365 -4.99 11.84 -6.12
C ILE A 365 -5.37 11.19 -4.80
N ALA A 366 -6.50 11.60 -4.24
CA ALA A 366 -7.05 11.07 -3.00
C ALA A 366 -8.57 10.94 -3.10
N ALA A 367 -9.15 9.95 -2.45
CA ALA A 367 -10.59 9.79 -2.37
C ALA A 367 -11.03 9.68 -0.89
N SER A 368 -12.22 10.16 -0.58
CA SER A 368 -12.75 10.22 0.78
C SER A 368 -13.92 9.26 1.01
N LYS A 369 -14.21 8.97 2.27
CA LYS A 369 -15.38 8.19 2.68
C LYS A 369 -16.72 8.83 2.25
N SER A 370 -16.74 10.13 1.95
CA SER A 370 -17.91 10.83 1.41
C SER A 370 -18.09 10.67 -0.10
N ASN A 371 -17.34 9.78 -0.75
CA ASN A 371 -17.38 9.53 -2.20
C ASN A 371 -16.95 10.73 -3.07
N TYR A 372 -15.99 11.49 -2.61
CA TYR A 372 -15.33 12.52 -3.43
C TYR A 372 -13.93 12.09 -3.84
N LEU A 373 -13.60 12.34 -5.09
CA LEU A 373 -12.25 12.25 -5.63
C LEU A 373 -11.66 13.66 -5.74
N TYR A 374 -10.46 13.81 -5.20
CA TYR A 374 -9.68 15.05 -5.22
C TYR A 374 -8.44 14.83 -6.10
N VAL A 375 -8.22 15.77 -7.01
CA VAL A 375 -7.07 15.79 -7.92
C VAL A 375 -6.40 17.16 -7.76
N VAL A 376 -5.25 17.18 -7.07
CA VAL A 376 -4.53 18.42 -6.77
C VAL A 376 -3.15 18.43 -7.42
N ASP A 377 -2.66 19.59 -7.76
CA ASP A 377 -1.31 19.79 -8.27
C ASP A 377 -0.29 19.45 -7.17
N ALA A 378 0.66 18.59 -7.49
CA ALA A 378 1.61 18.07 -6.51
C ALA A 378 2.58 19.13 -5.97
N LEU A 379 2.82 20.22 -6.71
CA LEU A 379 3.73 21.29 -6.30
C LEU A 379 3.05 22.34 -5.42
N THR A 380 1.76 22.63 -5.70
CA THR A 380 1.07 23.77 -5.07
C THR A 380 -0.06 23.39 -4.13
N GLY A 381 -0.63 22.17 -4.27
CA GLY A 381 -1.83 21.76 -3.56
C GLY A 381 -3.13 22.34 -4.13
N ASP A 382 -3.06 23.10 -5.22
CA ASP A 382 -4.24 23.65 -5.88
C ASP A 382 -5.04 22.54 -6.60
N LEU A 383 -6.36 22.67 -6.60
CA LEU A 383 -7.21 21.75 -7.35
C LEU A 383 -6.92 21.85 -8.84
N ILE A 384 -6.63 20.71 -9.49
CA ILE A 384 -6.58 20.58 -10.94
C ILE A 384 -8.01 20.52 -11.51
N HIS A 385 -8.88 19.81 -10.82
CA HIS A 385 -10.32 19.73 -11.08
C HIS A 385 -11.10 20.05 -9.82
N LYS A 386 -12.35 20.50 -9.98
CA LYS A 386 -13.27 20.55 -8.84
C LYS A 386 -13.42 19.14 -8.26
N PRO A 387 -13.64 19.00 -6.94
CA PRO A 387 -13.88 17.69 -6.34
C PRO A 387 -14.97 16.93 -7.08
N ILE A 388 -14.67 15.69 -7.49
CA ILE A 388 -15.55 14.88 -8.32
C ILE A 388 -16.36 13.98 -7.38
N HIS A 389 -17.67 14.22 -7.29
CA HIS A 389 -18.57 13.34 -6.57
C HIS A 389 -18.93 12.12 -7.40
N PHE A 390 -18.81 10.93 -6.80
CA PHE A 390 -19.21 9.65 -7.40
C PHE A 390 -19.98 8.82 -6.38
N GLY A 391 -20.90 7.98 -6.84
CA GLY A 391 -21.67 7.11 -5.96
C GLY A 391 -22.93 7.75 -5.39
N PRO A 392 -23.58 7.11 -4.41
CA PRO A 392 -24.78 7.64 -3.79
C PRO A 392 -24.51 8.98 -3.11
N GLU A 393 -25.45 9.91 -3.21
CA GLU A 393 -25.35 11.18 -2.51
C GLU A 393 -25.27 10.91 -1.00
N SER A 394 -24.11 11.21 -0.43
CA SER A 394 -23.98 11.40 1.01
C SER A 394 -24.52 12.77 1.37
N TYR A 395 -25.02 12.93 2.59
CA TYR A 395 -25.34 14.26 3.11
C TYR A 395 -24.10 15.15 3.02
N ASN A 396 -24.16 16.12 2.09
CA ASN A 396 -23.05 17.02 1.78
C ASN A 396 -22.71 17.88 3.00
N LEU A 397 -21.59 17.61 3.62
CA LEU A 397 -20.90 18.53 4.51
C LEU A 397 -19.63 19.11 3.88
N THR A 398 -19.46 18.93 2.57
CA THR A 398 -18.37 19.56 1.85
C THR A 398 -18.72 21.01 1.57
N ASN A 399 -17.76 21.89 1.84
CA ASN A 399 -17.85 23.35 1.87
C ASN A 399 -18.15 24.06 0.55
N GLU A 400 -18.74 23.42 -0.44
CA GLU A 400 -18.85 24.05 -1.75
C GLU A 400 -19.75 25.28 -1.81
N ASN A 401 -20.61 25.57 -0.80
CA ASN A 401 -21.60 26.65 -0.90
C ASN A 401 -21.91 27.44 0.39
N THR A 402 -21.08 27.43 1.42
CA THR A 402 -21.39 28.21 2.63
C THR A 402 -20.61 29.51 2.68
N GLU A 403 -21.28 30.61 2.29
CA GLU A 403 -20.81 31.98 2.53
C GLU A 403 -20.65 32.34 4.03
N ASN A 404 -21.14 31.47 4.95
CA ASN A 404 -21.06 31.65 6.41
C ASN A 404 -20.46 30.41 7.08
N GLN A 405 -19.15 30.28 7.07
CA GLN A 405 -18.43 29.21 7.76
C GLN A 405 -18.68 29.18 9.29
N SER A 406 -18.94 30.32 9.93
CA SER A 406 -19.13 30.43 11.38
C SER A 406 -20.38 29.67 11.90
N ASP A 407 -21.44 29.61 11.12
CA ASP A 407 -22.69 28.95 11.54
C ASP A 407 -22.62 27.44 11.35
N MET A 408 -21.75 26.96 10.48
CA MET A 408 -21.52 25.54 10.23
C MET A 408 -20.75 24.87 11.37
N TYR A 409 -19.75 25.57 11.94
CA TYR A 409 -18.93 25.07 13.04
C TYR A 409 -19.66 25.03 14.40
N ALA A 410 -20.76 25.75 14.54
CA ALA A 410 -21.55 25.78 15.77
C ALA A 410 -22.59 24.64 15.88
N SER A 411 -22.77 23.83 14.84
CA SER A 411 -23.76 22.75 14.88
C SER A 411 -23.20 21.52 15.58
N GLN A 412 -23.74 21.21 16.74
CA GLN A 412 -23.63 19.91 17.38
C GLN A 412 -24.09 18.80 16.41
N THR A 413 -23.69 17.56 16.70
CA THR A 413 -24.04 16.35 15.96
C THR A 413 -25.37 16.43 15.21
N LYS A 414 -25.32 16.78 13.95
CA LYS A 414 -26.48 16.96 13.07
C LYS A 414 -27.23 15.66 12.77
N TYR A 415 -26.62 14.51 13.07
CA TYR A 415 -27.06 13.20 12.63
C TYR A 415 -27.44 12.24 13.76
N VAL A 416 -27.54 12.69 14.99
CA VAL A 416 -28.00 11.84 16.09
C VAL A 416 -29.41 11.33 15.81
N GLY A 417 -29.55 10.01 15.67
CA GLY A 417 -30.82 9.34 15.39
C GLY A 417 -31.22 9.30 13.91
N GLU A 418 -30.54 10.01 13.01
CA GLU A 418 -30.79 9.94 11.57
C GLU A 418 -29.91 8.87 10.91
N ILE A 419 -30.41 8.26 9.83
CA ILE A 419 -29.62 7.31 9.02
C ILE A 419 -28.92 8.08 7.90
N PHE A 420 -27.62 7.85 7.75
CA PHE A 420 -26.81 8.45 6.68
C PHE A 420 -26.02 7.40 5.90
N CYS A 421 -25.81 7.65 4.63
CA CYS A 421 -25.11 6.78 3.67
C CYS A 421 -24.28 7.63 2.68
N PRO A 422 -23.02 7.27 2.42
CA PRO A 422 -22.26 6.31 3.22
C PRO A 422 -22.02 6.83 4.63
N SER A 423 -21.90 5.91 5.55
CA SER A 423 -21.59 6.20 6.95
C SER A 423 -20.08 6.11 7.23
N GLN A 424 -19.66 6.24 8.48
CA GLN A 424 -18.24 6.16 8.85
C GLN A 424 -17.53 4.86 8.40
N LEU A 425 -18.28 3.77 8.19
CA LEU A 425 -17.76 2.51 7.63
C LEU A 425 -18.08 2.36 6.13
N GLY A 426 -18.65 3.38 5.52
CA GLY A 426 -18.98 3.42 4.10
C GLY A 426 -18.00 4.24 3.27
N GLY A 427 -18.34 4.46 2.01
CA GLY A 427 -17.53 5.22 1.07
C GLY A 427 -16.18 4.57 0.74
N VAL A 428 -15.19 5.38 0.44
CA VAL A 428 -13.85 4.90 0.09
C VAL A 428 -13.07 4.57 1.35
N PHE A 429 -12.90 3.30 1.61
CA PHE A 429 -12.13 2.79 2.73
C PHE A 429 -10.82 2.15 2.26
N ALA A 430 -10.88 1.27 1.25
CA ALA A 430 -9.73 0.62 0.64
C ALA A 430 -8.98 1.52 -0.36
N GLY A 431 -7.78 1.12 -0.74
CA GLY A 431 -6.96 1.86 -1.69
C GLY A 431 -7.48 1.78 -3.13
N MET A 432 -7.52 2.91 -3.82
CA MET A 432 -7.77 2.99 -5.26
C MET A 432 -6.55 2.60 -6.07
N SER A 433 -6.71 2.39 -7.38
CA SER A 433 -5.62 2.24 -8.35
C SER A 433 -5.70 3.32 -9.41
N VAL A 434 -4.55 3.74 -9.94
CA VAL A 434 -4.49 4.72 -11.03
C VAL A 434 -3.60 4.17 -12.15
N ALA A 435 -4.17 4.06 -13.34
CA ALA A 435 -3.48 3.62 -14.54
C ALA A 435 -4.03 4.37 -15.75
N ASP A 436 -3.17 4.72 -16.71
CA ASP A 436 -3.55 5.34 -17.99
C ASP A 436 -4.55 6.51 -17.87
N ASN A 437 -4.30 7.42 -16.95
CA ASN A 437 -5.17 8.58 -16.68
C ASN A 437 -6.56 8.21 -16.10
N VAL A 438 -6.75 7.00 -15.60
CA VAL A 438 -8.02 6.56 -15.00
C VAL A 438 -7.80 6.18 -13.53
N ALA A 439 -8.66 6.71 -12.66
CA ALA A 439 -8.75 6.29 -11.26
C ALA A 439 -9.82 5.20 -11.10
N TYR A 440 -9.43 4.05 -10.57
CA TYR A 440 -10.32 2.95 -10.21
C TYR A 440 -10.53 2.98 -8.71
N ILE A 441 -11.76 3.27 -8.29
CA ILE A 441 -12.05 3.64 -6.90
C ILE A 441 -13.04 2.65 -6.29
N PRO A 442 -12.65 1.92 -5.22
CA PRO A 442 -13.59 1.08 -4.48
C PRO A 442 -14.41 1.94 -3.53
N SER A 443 -15.69 1.67 -3.43
CA SER A 443 -16.58 2.29 -2.46
C SER A 443 -17.50 1.26 -1.84
N GLN A 444 -17.84 1.41 -0.57
CA GLN A 444 -18.81 0.56 0.11
C GLN A 444 -20.09 1.33 0.40
N ASN A 445 -21.23 0.71 0.08
CA ASN A 445 -22.54 1.22 0.40
C ASN A 445 -22.95 0.70 1.78
N VAL A 446 -22.50 1.40 2.81
CA VAL A 446 -22.79 1.05 4.21
C VAL A 446 -23.47 2.23 4.88
N CYS A 447 -24.68 2.03 5.36
CA CYS A 447 -25.45 3.04 6.08
C CYS A 447 -25.33 2.84 7.59
N GLY A 448 -25.54 3.90 8.34
CA GLY A 448 -25.52 3.86 9.80
C GLY A 448 -26.17 5.06 10.43
N THR A 449 -26.26 5.02 11.76
CA THR A 449 -26.76 6.13 12.57
C THR A 449 -25.86 6.35 13.77
N VAL A 450 -25.87 7.55 14.31
CA VAL A 450 -25.17 7.90 15.54
C VAL A 450 -26.19 8.02 16.66
N LEU A 451 -25.91 7.38 17.78
CA LEU A 451 -26.75 7.41 18.98
C LEU A 451 -25.96 8.03 20.15
N THR A 452 -26.63 8.80 20.99
CA THR A 452 -26.04 9.25 22.25
C THR A 452 -25.96 8.09 23.26
N ARG A 453 -24.84 8.01 23.97
CA ARG A 453 -24.60 7.04 25.03
C ARG A 453 -23.77 7.66 26.13
N GLN A 454 -24.12 7.38 27.40
CA GLN A 454 -23.20 7.67 28.47
C GLN A 454 -22.05 6.66 28.46
N LEU A 455 -20.84 7.19 28.44
CA LEU A 455 -19.59 6.43 28.45
C LEU A 455 -18.84 6.73 29.75
N GLU A 456 -18.24 5.73 30.34
CA GLU A 456 -17.27 5.91 31.42
C GLU A 456 -15.87 5.98 30.80
N TYR A 457 -15.20 7.11 30.96
CA TYR A 457 -13.84 7.31 30.49
C TYR A 457 -12.98 7.86 31.61
N LYS A 458 -11.90 7.17 31.95
CA LYS A 458 -10.98 7.53 33.05
C LYS A 458 -11.67 7.82 34.39
N GLY A 459 -12.78 7.07 34.67
CA GLY A 459 -13.57 7.20 35.90
C GLY A 459 -14.60 8.34 35.91
N GLU A 460 -14.76 9.05 34.80
CA GLU A 460 -15.79 10.08 34.62
C GLU A 460 -16.87 9.60 33.67
N VAL A 461 -18.14 9.89 33.99
CA VAL A 461 -19.25 9.63 33.07
C VAL A 461 -19.41 10.81 32.13
N ILE A 462 -19.19 10.58 30.86
CA ILE A 462 -19.32 11.59 29.81
C ILE A 462 -20.45 11.22 28.85
N ASP A 463 -21.10 12.21 28.30
CA ASP A 463 -22.00 12.01 27.17
C ASP A 463 -21.17 11.77 25.92
N GLY A 464 -21.29 10.60 25.36
CA GLY A 464 -20.58 10.20 24.16
C GLY A 464 -21.52 9.78 23.06
N TYR A 465 -20.95 9.46 21.91
CA TYR A 465 -21.65 9.07 20.71
C TYR A 465 -21.22 7.67 20.30
N VAL A 466 -22.18 6.86 19.88
CA VAL A 466 -21.94 5.49 19.40
C VAL A 466 -22.51 5.36 18.00
N TYR A 467 -21.66 4.94 17.08
CA TYR A 467 -22.07 4.55 15.75
C TYR A 467 -22.80 3.20 15.79
N ARG A 468 -23.91 3.10 15.08
CA ARG A 468 -24.65 1.86 14.87
C ARG A 468 -24.86 1.62 13.38
N LEU A 469 -24.44 0.45 12.92
CA LEU A 469 -24.68 -0.01 11.57
C LEU A 469 -26.20 -0.18 11.33
N ASP A 470 -26.69 0.28 10.20
CA ASP A 470 -28.06 0.01 9.74
C ASP A 470 -28.09 -1.36 9.04
N LEU A 471 -28.53 -2.37 9.77
CA LEU A 471 -28.63 -3.74 9.26
C LEU A 471 -29.89 -3.99 8.40
N ASP A 472 -30.82 -3.06 8.36
CA ASP A 472 -32.06 -3.19 7.58
C ASP A 472 -31.83 -2.85 6.10
N ARG A 473 -30.69 -2.24 5.78
CA ARG A 473 -30.29 -1.93 4.40
C ARG A 473 -29.22 -2.89 3.91
N PRO A 474 -29.32 -3.33 2.64
CA PRO A 474 -28.30 -4.18 2.07
C PRO A 474 -26.96 -3.43 2.00
N THR A 475 -25.88 -4.12 2.37
CA THR A 475 -24.53 -3.63 2.21
C THR A 475 -23.92 -4.27 0.96
N ASN A 476 -23.34 -3.46 0.10
CA ASN A 476 -22.60 -3.93 -1.08
C ASN A 476 -21.38 -3.05 -1.35
N GLY A 477 -20.56 -3.43 -2.31
CA GLY A 477 -19.48 -2.63 -2.83
C GLY A 477 -19.81 -2.07 -4.21
N SER A 478 -19.07 -1.05 -4.62
CA SER A 478 -19.07 -0.54 -5.99
C SER A 478 -17.64 -0.21 -6.40
N ILE A 479 -17.34 -0.32 -7.69
CA ILE A 479 -16.10 0.16 -8.28
C ILE A 479 -16.45 1.19 -9.34
N TYR A 480 -15.78 2.32 -9.30
CA TYR A 480 -15.95 3.45 -10.22
C TYR A 480 -14.65 3.65 -11.00
N ALA A 481 -14.73 3.82 -12.31
CA ALA A 481 -13.63 4.26 -13.14
C ALA A 481 -13.88 5.70 -13.59
N ILE A 482 -12.97 6.60 -13.20
CA ILE A 482 -13.08 8.03 -13.47
C ILE A 482 -11.89 8.47 -14.31
N ASP A 483 -12.16 9.08 -15.44
CA ASP A 483 -11.17 9.69 -16.31
C ASP A 483 -10.62 10.97 -15.65
N LEU A 484 -9.33 11.00 -15.38
CA LEU A 484 -8.66 12.12 -14.69
C LEU A 484 -8.41 13.32 -15.61
N SER A 485 -8.48 13.15 -16.93
CA SER A 485 -8.34 14.25 -17.88
C SER A 485 -9.63 15.06 -18.05
N THR A 486 -10.79 14.39 -17.99
CA THR A 486 -12.10 14.99 -18.22
C THR A 486 -12.95 15.11 -16.96
N SER A 487 -12.59 14.40 -15.88
CA SER A 487 -13.39 14.25 -14.66
C SER A 487 -14.71 13.49 -14.85
N GLU A 488 -14.83 12.72 -15.92
CA GLU A 488 -16.07 12.00 -16.25
C GLU A 488 -16.01 10.54 -15.75
N LEU A 489 -17.16 10.03 -15.33
CA LEU A 489 -17.34 8.62 -15.01
C LEU A 489 -17.32 7.80 -16.31
N LYS A 490 -16.34 6.91 -16.46
CA LYS A 490 -16.26 5.96 -17.61
C LYS A 490 -17.23 4.80 -17.43
N TRP A 491 -17.16 4.14 -16.28
CA TRP A 491 -18.04 3.05 -15.92
C TRP A 491 -18.14 2.86 -14.40
N GLN A 492 -19.18 2.13 -14.01
CA GLN A 492 -19.43 1.72 -12.63
C GLN A 492 -19.96 0.30 -12.62
N ILE A 493 -19.51 -0.50 -11.65
CA ILE A 493 -20.08 -1.81 -11.37
C ILE A 493 -20.42 -1.95 -9.88
N THR A 494 -21.37 -2.82 -9.58
CA THR A 494 -21.74 -3.18 -8.20
C THR A 494 -21.19 -4.56 -7.88
N ILE A 495 -20.51 -4.67 -6.74
CA ILE A 495 -19.99 -5.90 -6.17
C ILE A 495 -20.95 -6.37 -5.07
N PRO A 496 -21.32 -7.67 -5.02
CA PRO A 496 -22.36 -8.16 -4.11
C PRO A 496 -22.11 -7.90 -2.62
N ASP A 497 -20.85 -7.95 -2.16
CA ASP A 497 -20.47 -7.59 -0.80
C ASP A 497 -19.46 -6.44 -0.78
N ARG A 498 -19.12 -5.95 0.39
CA ARG A 498 -18.25 -4.79 0.60
C ARG A 498 -16.82 -5.06 0.18
N ILE A 499 -16.16 -4.07 -0.38
CA ILE A 499 -14.70 -4.02 -0.58
C ILE A 499 -14.13 -3.22 0.60
N GLN A 500 -13.91 -3.89 1.74
CA GLN A 500 -13.61 -3.18 2.98
C GLN A 500 -12.15 -2.72 3.08
N SER A 501 -11.21 -3.62 2.86
CA SER A 501 -9.79 -3.36 3.11
C SER A 501 -8.91 -3.77 1.92
N ALA A 502 -9.47 -4.51 0.98
CA ALA A 502 -8.76 -4.97 -0.20
C ALA A 502 -8.56 -3.82 -1.19
N SER A 503 -7.34 -3.30 -1.28
CA SER A 503 -7.00 -2.30 -2.30
C SER A 503 -7.20 -2.87 -3.71
N LEU A 504 -7.71 -2.03 -4.62
CA LEU A 504 -7.75 -2.35 -6.03
C LEU A 504 -6.34 -2.34 -6.61
N ILE A 505 -6.10 -3.25 -7.53
CA ILE A 505 -4.83 -3.38 -8.25
C ILE A 505 -5.14 -3.51 -9.73
N VAL A 506 -4.44 -2.73 -10.54
CA VAL A 506 -4.46 -2.86 -12.01
C VAL A 506 -3.16 -3.55 -12.44
N SER A 507 -3.27 -4.53 -13.32
CA SER A 507 -2.10 -5.18 -13.94
C SER A 507 -2.43 -5.47 -15.39
N ALA A 508 -1.60 -4.99 -16.30
CA ALA A 508 -1.92 -4.92 -17.72
C ALA A 508 -3.26 -4.20 -17.95
N ASP A 509 -4.23 -4.92 -18.51
CA ASP A 509 -5.58 -4.46 -18.83
C ASP A 509 -6.67 -5.08 -17.91
N VAL A 510 -6.25 -5.60 -16.73
CA VAL A 510 -7.13 -6.25 -15.76
C VAL A 510 -7.09 -5.53 -14.41
N LEU A 511 -8.25 -5.21 -13.88
CA LEU A 511 -8.45 -4.74 -12.50
C LEU A 511 -8.79 -5.93 -11.61
N TYR A 512 -8.09 -6.05 -10.50
CA TYR A 512 -8.29 -7.09 -9.51
C TYR A 512 -8.90 -6.52 -8.22
N SER A 513 -9.86 -7.25 -7.68
CA SER A 513 -10.54 -6.93 -6.42
C SER A 513 -10.90 -8.19 -5.66
N ILE A 514 -11.04 -8.07 -4.34
CA ILE A 514 -11.55 -9.13 -3.47
C ILE A 514 -12.61 -8.50 -2.57
N ASP A 515 -13.80 -9.07 -2.51
CA ASP A 515 -14.83 -8.61 -1.59
C ASP A 515 -14.74 -9.30 -0.22
N ARG A 516 -15.51 -8.81 0.71
CA ARG A 516 -15.51 -9.33 2.08
C ARG A 516 -16.03 -10.76 2.18
N SER A 517 -16.91 -11.19 1.29
CA SER A 517 -17.40 -12.58 1.24
C SER A 517 -16.34 -13.56 0.71
N GLY A 518 -15.23 -13.05 0.20
CA GLY A 518 -14.10 -13.82 -0.30
C GLY A 518 -14.23 -14.23 -1.75
N ILE A 519 -14.88 -13.42 -2.55
CA ILE A 519 -14.86 -13.59 -4.00
C ILE A 519 -13.75 -12.75 -4.58
N PHE A 520 -12.84 -13.39 -5.29
CA PHE A 520 -11.82 -12.76 -6.11
C PHE A 520 -12.40 -12.43 -7.48
N TYR A 521 -12.19 -11.20 -7.94
CA TYR A 521 -12.65 -10.70 -9.24
C TYR A 521 -11.48 -10.28 -10.11
N ALA A 522 -11.54 -10.63 -11.40
CA ALA A 522 -10.77 -10.03 -12.48
C ALA A 522 -11.74 -9.29 -13.41
N ILE A 523 -11.47 -8.02 -13.68
CA ILE A 523 -12.39 -7.07 -14.31
C ILE A 523 -11.66 -6.37 -15.44
N ASP A 524 -12.29 -6.23 -16.62
CA ASP A 524 -11.75 -5.44 -17.72
C ASP A 524 -11.70 -3.96 -17.33
N ILE A 525 -10.54 -3.31 -17.46
CA ILE A 525 -10.37 -1.90 -17.10
C ILE A 525 -11.09 -0.95 -18.09
N GLU A 526 -11.41 -1.41 -19.28
CA GLU A 526 -12.01 -0.58 -20.33
C GLU A 526 -13.48 -0.30 -20.07
N ASP A 527 -14.26 -1.32 -19.66
CA ASP A 527 -15.71 -1.23 -19.54
C ASP A 527 -16.32 -1.78 -18.24
N GLY A 528 -15.49 -2.33 -17.34
CA GLY A 528 -15.93 -2.91 -16.07
C GLY A 528 -16.53 -4.31 -16.18
N THR A 529 -16.39 -5.00 -17.32
CA THR A 529 -16.87 -6.39 -17.49
C THR A 529 -16.10 -7.33 -16.55
N ILE A 530 -16.83 -8.15 -15.78
CA ILE A 530 -16.22 -9.19 -14.94
C ILE A 530 -15.76 -10.33 -15.86
N LEU A 531 -14.43 -10.48 -16.00
CA LEU A 531 -13.77 -11.50 -16.82
C LEU A 531 -13.70 -12.84 -16.11
N ASN A 532 -13.49 -12.82 -14.78
CA ASN A 532 -13.44 -14.01 -13.95
C ASN A 532 -13.89 -13.67 -12.52
N SER A 533 -14.49 -14.64 -11.83
CA SER A 533 -14.86 -14.55 -10.41
C SER A 533 -14.72 -15.90 -9.73
N ILE A 534 -13.93 -15.95 -8.64
CA ILE A 534 -13.55 -17.20 -7.97
C ILE A 534 -13.89 -17.08 -6.47
N PRO A 535 -14.80 -17.91 -5.94
CA PRO A 535 -15.14 -17.89 -4.53
C PRO A 535 -14.18 -18.74 -3.70
N PHE A 536 -13.69 -18.19 -2.57
CA PHE A 536 -12.77 -18.87 -1.65
C PHE A 536 -13.38 -19.22 -0.29
N ASN A 537 -14.64 -18.90 -0.03
CA ASN A 537 -15.33 -19.17 1.24
C ASN A 537 -14.57 -18.69 2.49
N SER A 538 -13.77 -17.65 2.36
CA SER A 538 -12.99 -17.04 3.43
C SER A 538 -12.92 -15.54 3.20
N MET A 539 -12.92 -14.75 4.26
CA MET A 539 -12.96 -13.29 4.15
C MET A 539 -11.74 -12.74 3.41
N GLY A 540 -11.97 -11.88 2.41
CA GLY A 540 -10.94 -11.09 1.73
C GLY A 540 -10.75 -9.72 2.41
N SER A 541 -9.53 -9.40 2.81
CA SER A 541 -9.21 -8.14 3.51
C SER A 541 -7.98 -7.42 2.97
N ALA A 542 -7.30 -7.98 1.96
CA ALA A 542 -6.14 -7.38 1.32
C ALA A 542 -6.25 -7.45 -0.20
N GLY A 543 -5.66 -6.48 -0.89
CA GLY A 543 -5.50 -6.54 -2.34
C GLY A 543 -4.49 -7.60 -2.75
N PRO A 544 -4.59 -8.13 -3.99
CA PRO A 544 -3.59 -9.04 -4.53
C PRO A 544 -2.31 -8.31 -4.91
N SER A 545 -1.23 -9.08 -5.10
CA SER A 545 -0.02 -8.66 -5.80
C SER A 545 0.22 -9.54 -7.03
N ILE A 546 0.85 -8.99 -8.05
CA ILE A 546 1.15 -9.69 -9.29
C ILE A 546 2.64 -9.59 -9.55
N GLY A 547 3.34 -10.72 -9.53
CA GLY A 547 4.79 -10.78 -9.69
C GLY A 547 5.24 -12.13 -10.21
N ALA A 548 6.56 -12.31 -10.33
CA ALA A 548 7.15 -13.53 -10.87
C ALA A 548 7.83 -14.37 -9.79
N ASP A 549 7.82 -15.70 -9.99
CA ASP A 549 8.66 -16.63 -9.25
C ASP A 549 10.13 -16.51 -9.70
N ALA A 550 11.01 -17.32 -9.09
CA ALA A 550 12.44 -17.34 -9.43
C ALA A 550 12.74 -17.83 -10.86
N LYS A 551 11.76 -18.42 -11.56
CA LYS A 551 11.86 -18.85 -12.95
C LYS A 551 11.28 -17.84 -13.93
N GLY A 552 10.64 -16.77 -13.43
CA GLY A 552 9.97 -15.76 -14.23
C GLY A 552 8.50 -16.05 -14.54
N SER A 553 7.90 -17.10 -13.95
CA SER A 553 6.48 -17.41 -14.14
C SER A 553 5.61 -16.44 -13.36
N MET A 554 4.70 -15.75 -14.05
CA MET A 554 3.82 -14.75 -13.45
C MET A 554 2.70 -15.38 -12.62
N MET A 555 2.44 -14.78 -11.46
CA MET A 555 1.39 -15.23 -10.54
C MET A 555 0.64 -14.06 -9.92
N VAL A 556 -0.58 -14.34 -9.48
CA VAL A 556 -1.41 -13.48 -8.64
C VAL A 556 -1.41 -14.08 -7.24
N VAL A 557 -1.00 -13.31 -6.22
CA VAL A 557 -0.89 -13.78 -4.83
C VAL A 557 -1.73 -12.90 -3.92
N PHE A 558 -2.53 -13.50 -3.04
CA PHE A 558 -3.37 -12.76 -2.08
C PHE A 558 -3.69 -13.58 -0.84
N PRO A 559 -3.81 -12.94 0.33
CA PRO A 559 -4.19 -13.61 1.57
C PRO A 559 -5.71 -13.62 1.76
N MET A 560 -6.21 -14.61 2.51
CA MET A 560 -7.62 -14.76 2.88
C MET A 560 -7.74 -15.19 4.34
N GLY A 561 -8.76 -14.69 5.03
CA GLY A 561 -9.03 -15.08 6.41
C GLY A 561 -8.13 -14.43 7.44
N GLY A 562 -7.78 -15.16 8.49
CA GLY A 562 -6.81 -14.74 9.51
C GLY A 562 -7.34 -13.78 10.56
N GLY A 563 -8.61 -13.83 10.93
CA GLY A 563 -9.18 -12.94 11.95
C GLY A 563 -10.49 -13.39 12.56
N THR A 564 -10.99 -12.61 13.51
CA THR A 564 -12.23 -12.92 14.30
C THR A 564 -13.47 -13.07 13.45
N LEU A 565 -13.58 -12.32 12.35
CA LEU A 565 -14.73 -12.40 11.46
C LEU A 565 -14.78 -13.70 10.63
N THR A 566 -13.72 -14.47 10.66
CA THR A 566 -13.56 -15.75 9.94
C THR A 566 -13.57 -16.97 10.85
N GLY A 567 -13.97 -16.83 12.11
CA GLY A 567 -14.10 -17.93 13.06
C GLY A 567 -12.78 -18.45 13.63
N ASN A 568 -11.79 -17.58 13.86
CA ASN A 568 -10.46 -17.89 14.36
C ASN A 568 -9.61 -18.79 13.44
N ASN A 569 -9.91 -18.84 12.15
CA ASN A 569 -9.04 -19.48 11.18
C ASN A 569 -7.74 -18.71 11.05
N PRO A 570 -6.58 -19.37 11.06
CA PRO A 570 -5.29 -18.69 10.93
C PRO A 570 -5.13 -17.96 9.59
N GLY A 571 -5.94 -18.29 8.59
CA GLY A 571 -5.88 -17.72 7.26
C GLY A 571 -5.01 -18.51 6.31
N ILE A 572 -5.07 -18.15 5.05
CA ILE A 572 -4.31 -18.75 3.96
C ILE A 572 -3.72 -17.69 3.05
N LEU A 573 -2.63 -18.03 2.39
CA LEU A 573 -2.09 -17.32 1.24
C LEU A 573 -2.36 -18.16 -0.01
N VAL A 574 -2.92 -17.54 -1.03
CA VAL A 574 -3.30 -18.19 -2.28
C VAL A 574 -2.42 -17.67 -3.40
N SER A 575 -1.88 -18.56 -4.24
CA SER A 575 -1.22 -18.22 -5.49
C SER A 575 -1.97 -18.84 -6.65
N MET A 576 -2.17 -18.05 -7.70
CA MET A 576 -2.77 -18.45 -8.95
C MET A 576 -1.90 -18.05 -10.13
N SER A 577 -1.86 -18.85 -11.18
CA SER A 577 -1.11 -18.57 -12.41
C SER A 577 -1.90 -19.02 -13.65
N VAL A 578 -1.45 -18.56 -14.81
CA VAL A 578 -1.94 -19.09 -16.10
C VAL A 578 -0.94 -20.13 -16.59
N ASP A 579 -1.42 -21.28 -17.10
CA ASP A 579 -0.56 -22.30 -17.68
C ASP A 579 0.02 -21.81 -19.02
N GLU A 580 1.31 -21.49 -19.05
CA GLU A 580 2.02 -21.07 -20.27
C GLU A 580 2.28 -22.23 -21.26
N SER A 581 1.98 -23.48 -20.86
CA SER A 581 2.39 -24.66 -21.62
C SER A 581 1.69 -24.84 -22.96
N SER A 582 0.62 -24.08 -23.24
CA SER A 582 -0.16 -24.25 -24.48
C SER A 582 0.32 -23.38 -25.67
N GLU A 583 0.98 -22.27 -25.46
CA GLU A 583 1.45 -21.40 -26.55
C GLU A 583 2.93 -21.57 -26.89
N SER A 584 3.82 -21.81 -25.91
CA SER A 584 5.27 -21.89 -26.15
C SER A 584 5.69 -23.11 -26.99
N SER A 585 4.94 -24.21 -26.96
CA SER A 585 5.27 -25.40 -27.76
C SER A 585 5.08 -25.19 -29.26
N TYR A 586 4.13 -24.34 -29.67
CA TYR A 586 3.89 -24.06 -31.09
C TYR A 586 4.94 -23.08 -31.65
N ASP A 587 5.38 -22.09 -30.89
CA ASP A 587 6.38 -21.13 -31.32
C ASP A 587 7.78 -21.75 -31.45
N TYR A 588 8.17 -22.63 -30.52
CA TYR A 588 9.43 -23.39 -30.65
C TYR A 588 9.39 -24.35 -31.83
N LEU A 589 8.24 -24.98 -32.09
CA LEU A 589 8.07 -25.85 -33.24
C LEU A 589 8.15 -25.11 -34.57
N LEU A 590 7.49 -23.93 -34.66
CA LEU A 590 7.54 -23.02 -35.81
C LEU A 590 8.96 -22.47 -36.04
N PHE A 591 9.64 -22.07 -34.96
CA PHE A 591 11.03 -21.61 -35.04
C PHE A 591 11.98 -22.71 -35.49
N ALA A 592 11.83 -23.92 -34.97
CA ALA A 592 12.62 -25.09 -35.38
C ALA A 592 12.38 -25.46 -36.85
N ILE A 593 11.14 -25.47 -37.32
CA ILE A 593 10.77 -25.73 -38.72
C ILE A 593 11.35 -24.64 -39.66
N THR A 594 11.31 -23.40 -39.24
CA THR A 594 11.83 -22.27 -40.03
C THR A 594 13.36 -22.35 -40.12
N LEU A 595 14.05 -22.69 -39.02
CA LEU A 595 15.50 -22.86 -38.97
C LEU A 595 15.96 -24.06 -39.84
N VAL A 596 15.28 -25.20 -39.77
CA VAL A 596 15.55 -26.36 -40.60
C VAL A 596 15.34 -26.06 -42.09
N SER A 597 14.31 -25.29 -42.43
CA SER A 597 14.01 -24.85 -43.79
C SER A 597 15.11 -23.91 -44.35
N LEU A 598 15.60 -23.00 -43.56
CA LEU A 598 16.71 -22.09 -43.88
C LEU A 598 18.04 -22.86 -44.08
N ILE A 599 18.33 -23.82 -43.21
CA ILE A 599 19.53 -24.69 -43.34
C ILE A 599 19.43 -25.51 -44.59
N TYR A 600 18.26 -26.12 -44.90
CA TYR A 600 18.06 -26.91 -46.12
C TYR A 600 18.22 -26.05 -47.37
N ALA A 601 17.62 -24.87 -47.42
CA ALA A 601 17.77 -23.91 -48.54
C ALA A 601 19.24 -23.52 -48.77
N THR A 602 20.00 -23.31 -47.68
CA THR A 602 21.43 -22.95 -47.76
C THR A 602 22.29 -24.12 -48.31
N ILE A 603 21.97 -25.35 -47.94
CA ILE A 603 22.65 -26.56 -48.42
C ILE A 603 22.37 -26.80 -49.91
N VAL A 604 21.10 -26.62 -50.32
CA VAL A 604 20.70 -26.79 -51.74
C VAL A 604 21.33 -25.71 -52.63
N THR A 605 21.40 -24.47 -52.16
CA THR A 605 22.04 -23.38 -52.91
C THR A 605 23.53 -23.58 -53.05
N ARG A 606 24.22 -24.05 -51.99
CA ARG A 606 25.66 -24.40 -52.09
C ARG A 606 25.94 -25.59 -53.01
N ARG A 607 25.03 -26.57 -53.17
CA ARG A 607 25.16 -27.66 -54.13
C ARG A 607 24.96 -27.20 -55.58
N ARG A 608 24.11 -26.17 -55.85
CA ARG A 608 23.90 -25.64 -57.20
C ARG A 608 25.03 -24.72 -57.68
N ILE A 609 25.88 -24.19 -56.79
CA ILE A 609 27.04 -23.37 -57.15
C ILE A 609 28.30 -24.20 -57.39
N LYS A 610 28.28 -25.50 -57.03
CA LYS A 610 29.44 -26.43 -57.23
C LYS A 610 29.29 -27.37 -58.42
N ASN A 611 28.14 -27.35 -59.14
CA ASN A 611 27.93 -27.96 -60.44
C ASN A 611 27.77 -26.86 -61.52
#